data_62551a7b1b07db61006c4a0a31e51e83
#
_entry.id   62551a7b1b07db61006c4a0a31e51e83
#
_cell.length_a   1.000
_cell.length_b   1.000
_cell.length_c   1.000
_cell.angle_alpha   90.00
_cell.angle_beta   90.00
_cell.angle_gamma   90.00
#
_symmetry.space_group_name_H-M   'P 1'
#
loop_
_entity.id
_entity.type
_entity.pdbx_description
1 polymer ?
#
loop_
_entity_poly.entity_id
_entity_poly.type
_entity_poly.pdbx_seq_one_letter_code
_entity_poly.pdbx_strand_id
1 'polypeptide(L)'
;DTDMPTRLELMVLNNVLGKAFFATFQLFFYAIRPGFIRVQKLTAWHMLNICIQLLFDFMICYLCGSPVPLYYFLMSSFFAGSLHPIAGHFIAEHYMFSNIEQETWSYYGPLNIFTYNVGYHNEHHDFPSIPWTRLPALRKLAPEFYDVLPSHSSWTMVILAFIFSNHSGMNMRVKRQPRFKKLQEPSIEDAPNYTGWEVRT
;
A
#
# COMPACT_ATOMS: atom_id res chain seq x y z
N ASP A 1 2.59 -2.81 10.95
CA ASP A 1 2.12 -2.95 9.57
C ASP A 1 1.20 -4.15 9.47
N THR A 2 -0.07 -3.93 9.14
CA THR A 2 -1.09 -4.99 9.02
C THR A 2 -1.02 -5.72 7.68
N ASP A 3 -0.27 -5.20 6.74
CA ASP A 3 -0.09 -5.71 5.38
C ASP A 3 1.18 -6.56 5.20
N MET A 4 1.97 -6.75 6.28
CA MET A 4 3.12 -7.65 6.25
C MET A 4 2.69 -9.10 6.05
N PRO A 5 3.34 -9.85 5.15
CA PRO A 5 3.10 -11.28 4.99
C PRO A 5 3.38 -12.05 6.28
N THR A 6 2.54 -13.01 6.58
CA THR A 6 2.76 -13.94 7.68
C THR A 6 3.86 -14.96 7.35
N ARG A 7 4.42 -15.63 8.36
CA ARG A 7 5.42 -16.69 8.15
C ARG A 7 4.89 -17.82 7.26
N LEU A 8 3.61 -18.16 7.41
CA LEU A 8 2.96 -19.20 6.59
C LEU A 8 2.87 -18.75 5.13
N GLU A 9 2.45 -17.51 4.87
CA GLU A 9 2.42 -16.95 3.51
C GLU A 9 3.81 -16.96 2.88
N LEU A 10 4.85 -16.57 3.62
CA LEU A 10 6.24 -16.62 3.13
C LEU A 10 6.69 -18.02 2.76
N MET A 11 6.32 -19.04 3.55
CA MET A 11 6.71 -20.43 3.29
C MET A 11 5.97 -21.03 2.10
N VAL A 12 4.68 -20.74 1.95
CA VAL A 12 3.81 -21.40 0.95
C VAL A 12 3.74 -20.61 -0.35
N LEU A 13 3.72 -19.28 -0.29
CA LEU A 13 3.41 -18.41 -1.42
C LEU A 13 4.63 -17.76 -2.09
N ASN A 14 5.85 -18.01 -1.60
CA ASN A 14 7.07 -17.39 -2.17
C ASN A 14 7.66 -18.15 -3.35
N ASN A 15 6.84 -18.84 -4.12
CA ASN A 15 7.16 -19.47 -5.40
C ASN A 15 6.25 -18.90 -6.50
N VAL A 16 6.52 -19.20 -7.78
CA VAL A 16 5.77 -18.62 -8.91
C VAL A 16 4.26 -18.82 -8.80
N LEU A 17 3.82 -20.05 -8.51
CA LEU A 17 2.38 -20.35 -8.38
C LEU A 17 1.77 -19.66 -7.15
N GLY A 18 2.48 -19.67 -6.02
CA GLY A 18 2.05 -18.99 -4.81
C GLY A 18 1.97 -17.48 -4.98
N LYS A 19 2.94 -16.86 -5.64
CA LYS A 19 2.92 -15.42 -5.96
C LYS A 19 1.81 -15.07 -6.93
N ALA A 20 1.54 -15.91 -7.93
CA ALA A 20 0.40 -15.74 -8.82
C ALA A 20 -0.93 -15.87 -8.06
N PHE A 21 -1.05 -16.85 -7.18
CA PHE A 21 -2.21 -17.00 -6.29
C PHE A 21 -2.39 -15.77 -5.38
N PHE A 22 -1.31 -15.33 -4.73
CA PHE A 22 -1.36 -14.12 -3.90
C PHE A 22 -1.80 -12.89 -4.71
N ALA A 23 -1.19 -12.62 -5.86
CA ALA A 23 -1.55 -11.49 -6.71
C ALA A 23 -3.01 -11.54 -7.20
N THR A 24 -3.53 -12.75 -7.46
CA THR A 24 -4.93 -12.94 -7.84
C THR A 24 -5.89 -12.64 -6.69
N PHE A 25 -5.53 -13.04 -5.48
CA PHE A 25 -6.37 -12.92 -4.29
C PHE A 25 -5.92 -11.83 -3.31
N GLN A 26 -5.00 -10.95 -3.71
CA GLN A 26 -4.39 -9.97 -2.82
C GLN A 26 -5.40 -9.09 -2.09
N LEU A 27 -6.52 -8.76 -2.71
CA LEU A 27 -7.59 -8.00 -2.09
C LEU A 27 -8.10 -8.67 -0.80
N PHE A 28 -8.28 -10.00 -0.82
CA PHE A 28 -8.71 -10.75 0.36
C PHE A 28 -7.62 -10.80 1.43
N PHE A 29 -6.35 -10.97 1.04
CA PHE A 29 -5.25 -10.92 2.00
C PHE A 29 -5.20 -9.57 2.71
N TYR A 30 -5.31 -8.47 1.98
CA TYR A 30 -5.32 -7.12 2.56
C TYR A 30 -6.58 -6.83 3.39
N ALA A 31 -7.74 -7.32 2.99
CA ALA A 31 -8.99 -7.10 3.70
C ALA A 31 -9.09 -7.91 5.01
N ILE A 32 -8.62 -9.16 4.99
CA ILE A 32 -8.82 -10.10 6.11
C ILE A 32 -7.68 -10.01 7.13
N ARG A 33 -6.43 -9.82 6.67
CA ARG A 33 -5.23 -9.81 7.52
C ARG A 33 -5.30 -8.83 8.71
N PRO A 34 -5.79 -7.59 8.56
CA PRO A 34 -5.94 -6.67 9.70
C PRO A 34 -6.80 -7.22 10.83
N GLY A 35 -7.82 -8.02 10.52
CA GLY A 35 -8.70 -8.66 11.49
C GLY A 35 -7.99 -9.65 12.41
N PHE A 36 -6.86 -10.23 11.98
CA PHE A 36 -6.06 -11.17 12.76
C PHE A 36 -4.83 -10.55 13.40
N ILE A 37 -4.18 -9.61 12.68
CA ILE A 37 -2.90 -9.02 13.14
C ILE A 37 -3.13 -7.87 14.11
N ARG A 38 -4.17 -7.06 13.88
CA ARG A 38 -4.49 -5.90 14.71
C ARG A 38 -6.00 -5.80 14.94
N VAL A 39 -6.50 -6.70 15.78
CA VAL A 39 -7.94 -6.73 16.13
C VAL A 39 -8.34 -5.38 16.72
N GLN A 40 -9.28 -4.71 16.08
CA GLN A 40 -9.85 -3.45 16.53
C GLN A 40 -11.06 -3.73 17.44
N LYS A 41 -11.21 -2.93 18.52
CA LYS A 41 -12.43 -2.97 19.33
C LYS A 41 -13.60 -2.45 18.50
N LEU A 42 -14.70 -3.20 18.49
CA LEU A 42 -15.94 -2.73 17.86
C LEU A 42 -16.47 -1.50 18.59
N THR A 43 -16.72 -0.45 17.86
CA THR A 43 -17.30 0.81 18.35
C THR A 43 -18.68 1.01 17.76
N ALA A 44 -19.46 1.96 18.31
CA ALA A 44 -20.74 2.35 17.74
C ALA A 44 -20.64 2.79 16.27
N TRP A 45 -19.51 3.40 15.89
CA TRP A 45 -19.25 3.78 14.50
C TRP A 45 -19.09 2.59 13.56
N HIS A 46 -18.44 1.52 14.01
CA HIS A 46 -18.37 0.27 13.24
C HIS A 46 -19.77 -0.33 13.04
N MET A 47 -20.57 -0.36 14.10
CA MET A 47 -21.94 -0.88 14.01
C MET A 47 -22.79 -0.03 13.07
N LEU A 48 -22.72 1.30 13.18
CA LEU A 48 -23.41 2.21 12.28
C LEU A 48 -23.02 1.99 10.81
N ASN A 49 -21.71 1.85 10.55
CA ASN A 49 -21.21 1.58 9.21
C ASN A 49 -21.77 0.27 8.64
N ILE A 50 -21.75 -0.80 9.43
CA ILE A 50 -22.32 -2.11 9.05
C ILE A 50 -23.81 -1.98 8.75
N CYS A 51 -24.59 -1.28 9.62
CA CYS A 51 -26.02 -1.09 9.40
C CYS A 51 -26.32 -0.31 8.12
N ILE A 52 -25.57 0.76 7.86
CA ILE A 52 -25.74 1.57 6.64
C ILE A 52 -25.39 0.72 5.40
N GLN A 53 -24.32 -0.06 5.44
CA GLN A 53 -23.94 -0.93 4.32
C GLN A 53 -25.02 -1.98 4.04
N LEU A 54 -25.48 -2.68 5.07
CA LEU A 54 -26.53 -3.70 4.91
C LEU A 54 -27.84 -3.09 4.41
N LEU A 55 -28.20 -1.90 4.89
CA LEU A 55 -29.39 -1.17 4.42
C LEU A 55 -29.25 -0.79 2.93
N PHE A 56 -28.08 -0.29 2.53
CA PHE A 56 -27.79 0.04 1.14
C PHE A 56 -27.88 -1.19 0.24
N ASP A 57 -27.26 -2.29 0.64
CA ASP A 57 -27.26 -3.55 -0.11
C ASP A 57 -28.69 -4.11 -0.26
N PHE A 58 -29.45 -4.09 0.84
CA PHE A 58 -30.87 -4.47 0.80
C PHE A 58 -31.68 -3.57 -0.12
N MET A 59 -31.53 -2.26 -0.01
CA MET A 59 -32.28 -1.29 -0.82
C MET A 59 -31.99 -1.45 -2.30
N ILE A 60 -30.73 -1.65 -2.70
CA ILE A 60 -30.38 -1.89 -4.10
C ILE A 60 -31.00 -3.20 -4.62
N CYS A 61 -30.92 -4.27 -3.86
CA CYS A 61 -31.52 -5.54 -4.23
C CYS A 61 -33.05 -5.43 -4.36
N TYR A 62 -33.68 -4.71 -3.44
CA TYR A 62 -35.13 -4.47 -3.45
C TYR A 62 -35.54 -3.65 -4.68
N LEU A 63 -34.84 -2.57 -4.99
CA LEU A 63 -35.14 -1.73 -6.17
C LEU A 63 -34.91 -2.46 -7.50
N CYS A 64 -33.92 -3.34 -7.56
CA CYS A 64 -33.64 -4.14 -8.75
C CYS A 64 -34.46 -5.44 -8.83
N GLY A 65 -35.22 -5.78 -7.79
CA GLY A 65 -35.95 -7.05 -7.69
C GLY A 65 -35.04 -8.31 -7.76
N SER A 66 -33.74 -8.17 -7.45
CA SER A 66 -32.74 -9.24 -7.69
C SER A 66 -31.49 -9.02 -6.84
N PRO A 67 -30.77 -10.08 -6.42
CA PRO A 67 -29.46 -9.98 -5.78
C PRO A 67 -28.29 -9.74 -6.75
N VAL A 68 -28.53 -9.66 -8.06
CA VAL A 68 -27.51 -9.46 -9.09
C VAL A 68 -26.61 -8.25 -8.83
N PRO A 69 -27.10 -7.10 -8.31
CA PRO A 69 -26.22 -5.97 -7.98
C PRO A 69 -25.14 -6.31 -6.96
N LEU A 70 -25.42 -7.10 -5.93
CA LEU A 70 -24.41 -7.52 -4.95
C LEU A 70 -23.34 -8.41 -5.60
N TYR A 71 -23.77 -9.34 -6.43
CA TYR A 71 -22.85 -10.16 -7.20
C TYR A 71 -21.96 -9.30 -8.11
N TYR A 72 -22.53 -8.32 -8.77
CA TYR A 72 -21.77 -7.38 -9.60
C TYR A 72 -20.73 -6.60 -8.79
N PHE A 73 -21.09 -6.06 -7.62
CA PHE A 73 -20.15 -5.33 -6.75
C PHE A 73 -19.04 -6.24 -6.26
N LEU A 74 -19.37 -7.47 -5.86
CA LEU A 74 -18.37 -8.44 -5.39
C LEU A 74 -17.39 -8.79 -6.53
N MET A 75 -17.90 -9.11 -7.71
CA MET A 75 -17.07 -9.49 -8.85
C MET A 75 -16.23 -8.32 -9.36
N SER A 76 -16.82 -7.13 -9.49
CA SER A 76 -16.07 -5.94 -9.93
C SER A 76 -14.94 -5.58 -8.95
N SER A 77 -15.18 -5.65 -7.65
CA SER A 77 -14.16 -5.44 -6.62
C SER A 77 -13.06 -6.50 -6.70
N PHE A 78 -13.43 -7.77 -6.86
CA PHE A 78 -12.47 -8.86 -7.02
C PHE A 78 -11.59 -8.65 -8.26
N PHE A 79 -12.18 -8.40 -9.43
CA PHE A 79 -11.41 -8.21 -10.66
C PHE A 79 -10.53 -6.96 -10.61
N ALA A 80 -11.02 -5.86 -10.04
CA ALA A 80 -10.24 -4.64 -9.89
C ALA A 80 -9.06 -4.81 -8.92
N GLY A 81 -9.22 -5.60 -7.86
CA GLY A 81 -8.19 -5.86 -6.85
C GLY A 81 -7.32 -7.10 -7.11
N SER A 82 -7.46 -7.76 -8.26
CA SER A 82 -6.73 -8.97 -8.65
C SER A 82 -5.54 -8.65 -9.57
N LEU A 83 -5.51 -9.26 -10.75
CA LEU A 83 -4.45 -9.08 -11.76
C LEU A 83 -4.67 -7.86 -12.67
N HIS A 84 -5.67 -7.04 -12.40
CA HIS A 84 -5.89 -5.80 -13.14
C HIS A 84 -4.67 -4.87 -13.00
N PRO A 85 -4.25 -4.15 -14.05
CA PRO A 85 -3.09 -3.26 -13.99
C PRO A 85 -3.11 -2.29 -12.80
N ILE A 86 -4.27 -1.74 -12.46
CA ILE A 86 -4.44 -0.84 -11.31
C ILE A 86 -4.05 -1.55 -9.99
N ALA A 87 -4.39 -2.82 -9.80
CA ALA A 87 -4.07 -3.56 -8.59
C ALA A 87 -2.55 -3.75 -8.38
N GLY A 88 -1.74 -3.51 -9.40
CA GLY A 88 -0.28 -3.51 -9.30
C GLY A 88 0.25 -2.49 -8.28
N HIS A 89 -0.52 -1.44 -7.95
CA HIS A 89 -0.10 -0.46 -6.94
C HIS A 89 0.07 -1.10 -5.56
N PHE A 90 -0.76 -2.06 -5.15
CA PHE A 90 -0.62 -2.76 -3.86
C PHE A 90 0.74 -3.43 -3.67
N ILE A 91 1.33 -3.91 -4.77
CA ILE A 91 2.67 -4.52 -4.76
C ILE A 91 3.73 -3.45 -4.98
N ALA A 92 3.50 -2.51 -5.90
CA ALA A 92 4.45 -1.48 -6.29
C ALA A 92 4.94 -0.63 -5.12
N GLU A 93 4.04 -0.32 -4.19
CA GLU A 93 4.25 0.73 -3.19
C GLU A 93 5.31 0.38 -2.16
N HIS A 94 5.37 -0.87 -1.71
CA HIS A 94 6.13 -1.26 -0.52
C HIS A 94 6.98 -2.52 -0.65
N TYR A 95 7.09 -3.08 -1.85
CA TYR A 95 8.00 -4.19 -2.10
C TYR A 95 9.30 -3.67 -2.68
N MET A 96 10.43 -4.20 -2.22
CA MET A 96 11.73 -3.90 -2.83
C MET A 96 11.83 -4.54 -4.20
N PHE A 97 12.39 -3.80 -5.15
CA PHE A 97 12.65 -4.24 -6.51
C PHE A 97 14.13 -4.03 -6.84
N SER A 98 14.68 -4.89 -7.68
CA SER A 98 16.04 -4.75 -8.22
C SER A 98 17.15 -4.62 -7.19
N ASN A 99 17.00 -5.21 -5.99
CA ASN A 99 17.94 -5.14 -4.87
C ASN A 99 18.30 -3.71 -4.42
N ILE A 100 17.40 -2.75 -4.66
CA ILE A 100 17.55 -1.37 -4.20
C ILE A 100 16.82 -1.25 -2.86
N GLU A 101 17.52 -0.75 -1.85
CA GLU A 101 16.96 -0.46 -0.52
C GLU A 101 16.15 0.84 -0.52
N GLN A 102 15.08 0.86 -1.32
CA GLN A 102 14.12 1.95 -1.34
C GLN A 102 12.83 1.48 -0.68
N GLU A 103 12.39 2.19 0.36
CA GLU A 103 11.25 1.79 1.19
C GLU A 103 9.92 1.88 0.45
N THR A 104 9.77 2.93 -0.39
CA THR A 104 8.55 3.22 -1.13
C THR A 104 8.88 3.55 -2.58
N TRP A 105 7.97 3.19 -3.49
CA TRP A 105 8.15 3.35 -4.92
C TRP A 105 7.00 4.13 -5.53
N SER A 106 7.33 5.16 -6.30
CA SER A 106 6.34 5.93 -7.05
C SER A 106 6.13 5.39 -8.46
N TYR A 107 4.97 5.71 -9.01
CA TYR A 107 4.58 5.48 -10.40
C TYR A 107 3.96 6.77 -10.95
N TYR A 108 4.48 7.27 -12.06
CA TYR A 108 4.05 8.55 -12.63
C TYR A 108 3.26 8.39 -13.95
N GLY A 109 2.76 7.20 -14.21
CA GLY A 109 2.04 6.90 -15.45
C GLY A 109 0.56 7.30 -15.43
N PRO A 110 -0.15 7.07 -16.55
CA PRO A 110 -1.51 7.55 -16.76
C PRO A 110 -2.57 6.91 -15.87
N LEU A 111 -2.31 5.73 -15.30
CA LEU A 111 -3.27 5.07 -14.39
C LEU A 111 -3.53 5.86 -13.11
N ASN A 112 -2.67 6.83 -12.76
CA ASN A 112 -2.88 7.74 -11.64
C ASN A 112 -4.21 8.51 -11.73
N ILE A 113 -4.72 8.76 -12.94
CA ILE A 113 -6.02 9.44 -13.15
C ILE A 113 -7.17 8.63 -12.52
N PHE A 114 -7.09 7.31 -12.58
CA PHE A 114 -8.13 6.40 -12.07
C PHE A 114 -7.94 5.99 -10.60
N THR A 115 -6.83 6.35 -9.99
CA THR A 115 -6.41 5.87 -8.67
C THR A 115 -6.11 6.99 -7.69
N TYR A 116 -6.67 8.18 -7.91
CA TYR A 116 -6.48 9.33 -7.01
C TYR A 116 -5.00 9.64 -6.74
N ASN A 117 -4.14 9.56 -7.77
CA ASN A 117 -2.70 9.81 -7.68
C ASN A 117 -1.96 8.94 -6.65
N VAL A 118 -2.46 7.74 -6.34
CA VAL A 118 -1.81 6.82 -5.40
C VAL A 118 -0.38 6.45 -5.81
N GLY A 119 -0.07 6.57 -7.10
CA GLY A 119 1.29 6.34 -7.60
C GLY A 119 2.32 7.41 -7.21
N TYR A 120 1.91 8.57 -6.68
CA TYR A 120 2.82 9.55 -6.06
C TYR A 120 3.12 9.14 -4.61
N HIS A 121 3.67 7.95 -4.45
CA HIS A 121 3.73 7.27 -3.16
C HIS A 121 4.88 7.76 -2.27
N ASN A 122 6.03 8.11 -2.86
CA ASN A 122 7.15 8.73 -2.14
C ASN A 122 6.71 10.08 -1.57
N GLU A 123 6.07 10.91 -2.39
CA GLU A 123 5.56 12.22 -2.03
C GLU A 123 4.52 12.13 -0.91
N HIS A 124 3.64 11.11 -0.98
CA HIS A 124 2.65 10.86 0.07
C HIS A 124 3.31 10.43 1.38
N HIS A 125 4.35 9.61 1.34
CA HIS A 125 5.05 9.17 2.53
C HIS A 125 5.85 10.27 3.20
N ASP A 126 6.43 11.19 2.43
CA ASP A 126 7.16 12.34 2.97
C ASP A 126 6.20 13.38 3.55
N PHE A 127 5.08 13.62 2.89
CA PHE A 127 4.08 14.63 3.28
C PHE A 127 2.66 14.06 3.29
N PRO A 128 2.32 13.15 4.23
CA PRO A 128 1.04 12.44 4.23
C PRO A 128 -0.20 13.34 4.44
N SER A 129 -0.02 14.57 4.90
CA SER A 129 -1.09 15.55 5.06
C SER A 129 -1.41 16.32 3.77
N ILE A 130 -0.60 16.20 2.72
CA ILE A 130 -0.90 16.81 1.43
C ILE A 130 -1.98 15.98 0.72
N PRO A 131 -3.10 16.60 0.28
CA PRO A 131 -4.15 15.88 -0.40
C PRO A 131 -3.66 15.34 -1.75
N TRP A 132 -4.18 14.18 -2.16
CA TRP A 132 -3.80 13.47 -3.38
C TRP A 132 -3.82 14.35 -4.65
N THR A 133 -4.70 15.35 -4.71
CA THR A 133 -4.80 16.30 -5.82
C THR A 133 -3.57 17.20 -5.95
N ARG A 134 -2.78 17.36 -4.89
CA ARG A 134 -1.61 18.24 -4.83
C ARG A 134 -0.27 17.49 -4.89
N LEU A 135 -0.26 16.17 -4.81
CA LEU A 135 0.98 15.38 -4.92
C LEU A 135 1.75 15.61 -6.23
N PRO A 136 1.08 15.73 -7.42
CA PRO A 136 1.79 16.08 -8.64
C PRO A 136 2.46 17.47 -8.61
N ALA A 137 1.87 18.41 -7.86
CA ALA A 137 2.46 19.73 -7.68
C ALA A 137 3.67 19.70 -6.75
N LEU A 138 3.62 18.88 -5.69
CA LEU A 138 4.75 18.66 -4.78
C LEU A 138 5.98 18.14 -5.53
N ARG A 139 5.81 17.10 -6.37
CA ARG A 139 6.92 16.60 -7.21
C ARG A 139 7.52 17.67 -8.11
N LYS A 140 6.67 18.51 -8.73
CA LYS A 140 7.14 19.61 -9.58
C LYS A 140 7.86 20.72 -8.80
N LEU A 141 7.53 20.87 -7.52
CA LEU A 141 8.16 21.87 -6.64
C LEU A 141 9.55 21.44 -6.19
N ALA A 142 9.80 20.14 -6.06
CA ALA A 142 11.04 19.57 -5.54
C ALA A 142 11.58 18.41 -6.42
N PRO A 143 11.81 18.65 -7.74
CA PRO A 143 12.22 17.60 -8.66
C PRO A 143 13.57 16.99 -8.30
N GLU A 144 14.44 17.75 -7.65
CA GLU A 144 15.76 17.30 -7.20
C GLU A 144 15.70 16.17 -6.17
N PHE A 145 14.57 16.02 -5.47
CA PHE A 145 14.35 14.91 -4.53
C PHE A 145 13.61 13.73 -5.14
N TYR A 146 12.63 13.97 -6.03
CA TYR A 146 11.74 12.92 -6.52
C TYR A 146 12.13 12.37 -7.90
N ASP A 147 12.69 13.19 -8.79
CA ASP A 147 13.03 12.75 -10.14
C ASP A 147 14.32 11.90 -10.19
N VAL A 148 15.11 11.93 -9.13
CA VAL A 148 16.32 11.10 -8.99
C VAL A 148 16.03 9.71 -8.41
N LEU A 149 14.85 9.50 -7.82
CA LEU A 149 14.46 8.23 -7.23
C LEU A 149 14.01 7.24 -8.32
N PRO A 150 14.41 5.98 -8.24
CA PRO A 150 13.82 4.92 -9.04
C PRO A 150 12.30 4.89 -8.90
N SER A 151 11.61 4.75 -10.03
CA SER A 151 10.16 4.68 -10.08
C SER A 151 9.68 3.59 -11.03
N HIS A 152 8.45 3.13 -10.85
CA HIS A 152 7.86 2.16 -11.75
C HIS A 152 7.32 2.84 -13.02
N SER A 153 7.57 2.24 -14.17
CA SER A 153 7.01 2.68 -15.46
C SER A 153 5.64 2.05 -15.75
N SER A 154 5.34 0.90 -15.15
CA SER A 154 4.11 0.15 -15.41
C SER A 154 3.74 -0.76 -14.23
N TRP A 155 2.53 -0.63 -13.73
CA TRP A 155 2.00 -1.53 -12.71
C TRP A 155 1.75 -2.95 -13.21
N THR A 156 1.43 -3.11 -14.51
CA THR A 156 1.36 -4.45 -15.12
C THR A 156 2.72 -5.15 -15.05
N MET A 157 3.79 -4.45 -15.37
CA MET A 157 5.14 -5.01 -15.29
C MET A 157 5.55 -5.31 -13.85
N VAL A 158 5.06 -4.53 -12.87
CA VAL A 158 5.27 -4.82 -11.44
C VAL A 158 4.63 -6.16 -11.06
N ILE A 159 3.38 -6.41 -11.47
CA ILE A 159 2.69 -7.70 -11.22
C ILE A 159 3.48 -8.85 -11.85
N LEU A 160 3.88 -8.71 -13.11
CA LEU A 160 4.63 -9.75 -13.80
C LEU A 160 6.02 -9.98 -13.16
N ALA A 161 6.73 -8.91 -12.84
CA ALA A 161 8.01 -9.01 -12.14
C ALA A 161 7.86 -9.67 -10.76
N PHE A 162 6.83 -9.30 -9.99
CA PHE A 162 6.55 -9.95 -8.71
C PHE A 162 6.32 -11.45 -8.86
N ILE A 163 5.55 -11.88 -9.84
CA ILE A 163 5.21 -13.30 -10.05
C ILE A 163 6.42 -14.10 -10.53
N PHE A 164 7.13 -13.61 -11.54
CA PHE A 164 8.11 -14.40 -12.29
C PHE A 164 9.57 -14.14 -11.88
N SER A 165 9.90 -12.99 -11.27
CA SER A 165 11.26 -12.70 -10.87
C SER A 165 11.64 -13.39 -9.55
N ASN A 166 12.87 -13.88 -9.47
CA ASN A 166 13.48 -14.38 -8.24
C ASN A 166 13.97 -13.23 -7.31
N HIS A 167 14.05 -12.00 -7.85
CA HIS A 167 14.50 -10.80 -7.13
C HIS A 167 13.33 -9.98 -6.55
N SER A 168 12.11 -10.48 -6.66
CA SER A 168 10.93 -9.91 -6.04
C SER A 168 10.02 -11.02 -5.52
N GLY A 169 9.41 -10.80 -4.36
CA GLY A 169 8.55 -11.81 -3.76
C GLY A 169 8.02 -11.37 -2.40
N MET A 170 7.28 -12.26 -1.75
CA MET A 170 6.64 -12.00 -0.46
C MET A 170 7.62 -11.54 0.63
N ASN A 171 8.86 -12.03 0.59
CA ASN A 171 9.93 -11.70 1.53
C ASN A 171 10.54 -10.30 1.30
N MET A 172 10.25 -9.67 0.19
CA MET A 172 10.77 -8.33 -0.17
C MET A 172 9.86 -7.19 0.29
N ARG A 173 8.78 -7.49 1.04
CA ARG A 173 7.93 -6.46 1.64
C ARG A 173 8.69 -5.75 2.76
N VAL A 174 8.84 -4.43 2.60
CA VAL A 174 9.57 -3.59 3.57
C VAL A 174 8.80 -3.46 4.87
N LYS A 175 9.47 -3.70 6.00
CA LYS A 175 8.93 -3.44 7.33
C LYS A 175 9.43 -2.10 7.84
N ARG A 176 8.51 -1.15 8.01
CA ARG A 176 8.83 0.13 8.64
C ARG A 176 9.27 -0.05 10.07
N GLN A 177 10.41 0.55 10.40
CA GLN A 177 10.82 0.71 11.80
C GLN A 177 10.18 2.00 12.37
N PRO A 178 9.62 1.97 13.61
CA PRO A 178 9.14 3.19 14.24
C PRO A 178 10.24 4.23 14.31
N ARG A 179 9.97 5.46 13.89
CA ARG A 179 10.94 6.58 13.91
C ARG A 179 11.61 6.76 15.27
N PHE A 180 10.88 6.50 16.37
CA PHE A 180 11.40 6.62 17.73
C PHE A 180 12.45 5.57 18.12
N LYS A 181 12.49 4.40 17.46
CA LYS A 181 13.54 3.42 17.73
C LYS A 181 14.88 3.80 17.11
N LYS A 182 14.86 4.55 16.01
CA LYS A 182 16.08 5.11 15.38
C LYS A 182 16.72 6.23 16.21
N LEU A 183 15.94 6.92 17.04
CA LEU A 183 16.44 8.00 17.92
C LEU A 183 16.92 7.46 19.29
N GLN A 184 16.64 6.20 19.63
CA GLN A 184 17.08 5.58 20.90
C GLN A 184 18.34 4.70 20.75
N GLU A 185 18.91 4.62 19.54
CA GLU A 185 20.10 3.81 19.26
C GLU A 185 21.43 4.57 18.96
N PRO A 186 21.63 5.86 19.20
CA PRO A 186 22.96 6.31 19.54
C PRO A 186 23.17 6.01 21.02
N SER A 187 24.10 5.13 21.34
CA SER A 187 24.68 5.07 22.69
C SER A 187 25.09 6.50 23.07
N ILE A 188 24.86 6.88 24.33
CA ILE A 188 25.24 8.20 24.89
C ILE A 188 26.76 8.48 24.67
N GLU A 189 27.54 7.47 24.31
CA GLU A 189 28.97 7.56 24.00
C GLU A 189 29.29 8.06 22.57
N ASP A 190 28.33 7.99 21.63
CA ASP A 190 28.52 8.37 20.21
C ASP A 190 27.85 9.72 19.85
N ALA A 191 27.24 10.41 20.82
CA ALA A 191 26.65 11.72 20.58
C ALA A 191 27.77 12.75 20.44
N PRO A 192 27.97 13.39 19.28
CA PRO A 192 28.82 14.57 19.21
C PRO A 192 28.23 15.58 20.16
N ASN A 193 29.12 16.18 21.02
CA ASN A 193 28.80 17.24 21.94
C ASN A 193 28.17 18.43 21.19
N TYR A 194 26.89 18.39 20.95
CA TYR A 194 26.12 19.56 20.54
C TYR A 194 25.77 20.38 21.77
N THR A 195 26.75 21.07 22.29
CA THR A 195 26.52 22.23 23.17
C THR A 195 26.24 23.43 22.27
N GLY A 196 24.99 23.84 22.17
CA GLY A 196 24.68 25.16 21.65
C GLY A 196 23.61 25.22 20.57
N TRP A 197 22.38 25.32 21.00
CA TRP A 197 21.36 26.05 20.26
C TRP A 197 21.59 27.57 20.55
N GLU A 198 22.46 28.20 19.79
CA GLU A 198 22.41 29.65 19.67
C GLU A 198 21.24 30.04 18.78
N VAL A 199 20.15 30.46 19.39
CA VAL A 199 19.07 31.20 18.73
C VAL A 199 19.67 32.54 18.34
N ARG A 200 20.02 32.74 17.07
CA ARG A 200 20.30 34.08 16.53
C ARG A 200 18.96 34.79 16.38
N THR A 201 18.77 35.79 17.21
CA THR A 201 17.75 36.85 17.10
C THR A 201 17.94 37.67 15.83
#